data_779c15387bfa25463ceeb35b122c65df
#
_entry.id   779c15387bfa25463ceeb35b122c65df
#
_cell.length_a   1.000
_cell.length_b   1.000
_cell.length_c   1.000
_cell.angle_alpha   90.00
_cell.angle_beta   90.00
_cell.angle_gamma   90.00
#
_symmetry.space_group_name_H-M   'P 1'
#
loop_
_entity.id
_entity.type
_entity.pdbx_description
1 polymer ?
#
loop_
_entity_poly.entity_id
_entity_poly.type
_entity_poly.pdbx_seq_one_letter_code
_entity_poly.pdbx_strand_id
1 'polypeptide(L)'
;MFGPRRVRKTAATLVATAAAAATALLASPTASAAPQPIVGGTTTTTTSYPFMMQITDASQNQFCGGTLVSPTKVVTAAHCMVGETTSSVRVVGGRTYLNGTNGTVSRVSRIWINPGYTDATNGDDVAVLTLSTSMPYTTAKYVSSSQTSVYAAGTSARILGWGTTSENGSSSNQLRTATVPIVSDSSCRSSYGSDFVQSDMVCAGYSSGGVDTCQGDSGGPLLIGGVLAGITSWGEGCAEAGYPGVYTRLTTFSDLVTAQVNS
;
A
#
# COMPACT_ATOMS: atom_id res chain seq x y z
N MET A 1 -37.49 -29.61 -101.49
CA MET A 1 -36.42 -28.63 -101.20
C MET A 1 -36.75 -27.95 -99.92
N PHE A 2 -36.12 -28.34 -98.85
CA PHE A 2 -36.47 -27.94 -97.50
C PHE A 2 -35.39 -26.92 -96.97
N GLY A 3 -35.78 -25.69 -96.63
CA GLY A 3 -34.94 -24.74 -96.05
C GLY A 3 -34.84 -24.86 -94.49
N PRO A 4 -33.71 -24.48 -93.89
CA PRO A 4 -33.50 -24.77 -92.44
C PRO A 4 -34.17 -23.72 -91.49
N ARG A 5 -34.80 -24.25 -90.46
CA ARG A 5 -35.42 -23.54 -89.36
C ARG A 5 -34.33 -22.92 -88.45
N ARG A 6 -34.37 -21.62 -88.31
CA ARG A 6 -33.54 -20.90 -87.27
C ARG A 6 -34.15 -21.08 -85.90
N VAL A 7 -33.35 -21.64 -84.99
CA VAL A 7 -33.65 -21.71 -83.55
C VAL A 7 -33.10 -20.40 -82.89
N ARG A 8 -34.01 -19.63 -82.32
CA ARG A 8 -33.61 -18.45 -81.47
C ARG A 8 -33.24 -18.97 -80.06
N LYS A 9 -31.99 -18.75 -79.65
CA LYS A 9 -31.54 -18.95 -78.26
C LYS A 9 -31.85 -17.68 -77.48
N THR A 10 -32.73 -17.76 -76.51
CA THR A 10 -32.99 -16.74 -75.49
C THR A 10 -31.91 -16.88 -74.40
N ALA A 11 -31.07 -15.84 -74.26
CA ALA A 11 -30.11 -15.76 -73.16
C ALA A 11 -30.85 -15.24 -71.90
N ALA A 12 -30.89 -16.06 -70.89
CA ALA A 12 -31.36 -15.66 -69.54
C ALA A 12 -30.20 -15.03 -68.79
N THR A 13 -30.32 -13.73 -68.48
CA THR A 13 -29.34 -12.98 -67.68
C THR A 13 -29.65 -13.26 -66.20
N LEU A 14 -28.77 -13.98 -65.51
CA LEU A 14 -28.79 -14.14 -64.06
C LEU A 14 -28.17 -12.89 -63.42
N VAL A 15 -28.97 -12.12 -62.78
CA VAL A 15 -28.53 -11.00 -61.92
C VAL A 15 -28.17 -11.61 -60.55
N ALA A 16 -26.87 -11.72 -60.25
CA ALA A 16 -26.37 -12.10 -58.93
C ALA A 16 -26.35 -10.86 -58.03
N THR A 17 -27.25 -10.78 -57.09
CA THR A 17 -27.23 -9.81 -56.00
C THR A 17 -26.23 -10.25 -54.92
N ALA A 18 -25.05 -9.58 -54.89
CA ALA A 18 -24.08 -9.75 -53.79
C ALA A 18 -24.61 -9.01 -52.55
N ALA A 19 -25.09 -9.74 -51.55
CA ALA A 19 -25.35 -9.16 -50.23
C ALA A 19 -24.03 -8.98 -49.48
N ALA A 20 -23.56 -7.75 -49.37
CA ALA A 20 -22.42 -7.38 -48.53
C ALA A 20 -22.89 -7.43 -47.04
N ALA A 21 -22.49 -8.46 -46.31
CA ALA A 21 -22.65 -8.53 -44.88
C ALA A 21 -21.59 -7.61 -44.23
N ALA A 22 -21.99 -6.41 -43.81
CA ALA A 22 -21.16 -5.52 -42.97
C ALA A 22 -21.07 -6.09 -41.55
N THR A 23 -19.98 -6.80 -41.24
CA THR A 23 -19.62 -7.15 -39.85
C THR A 23 -19.20 -5.89 -39.12
N ALA A 24 -20.10 -5.29 -38.34
CA ALA A 24 -19.77 -4.25 -37.38
C ALA A 24 -18.93 -4.87 -36.26
N LEU A 25 -17.63 -4.63 -36.26
CA LEU A 25 -16.75 -4.87 -35.12
C LEU A 25 -17.20 -3.93 -34.00
N LEU A 26 -17.94 -4.43 -33.03
CA LEU A 26 -18.19 -3.75 -31.77
C LEU A 26 -16.85 -3.67 -31.02
N ALA A 27 -16.15 -2.56 -31.16
CA ALA A 27 -15.03 -2.21 -30.30
C ALA A 27 -15.59 -2.08 -28.90
N SER A 28 -15.32 -3.08 -28.02
CA SER A 28 -15.59 -2.94 -26.58
C SER A 28 -14.82 -1.74 -26.07
N PRO A 29 -15.45 -0.80 -25.34
CA PRO A 29 -14.71 0.29 -24.74
C PRO A 29 -13.71 -0.34 -23.76
N THR A 30 -12.41 -0.16 -24.00
CA THR A 30 -11.39 -0.42 -22.99
C THR A 30 -11.68 0.54 -21.84
N ALA A 31 -12.25 -0.01 -20.75
CA ALA A 31 -12.39 0.74 -19.52
C ALA A 31 -10.96 1.14 -19.10
N SER A 32 -10.62 2.41 -19.27
CA SER A 32 -9.42 2.98 -18.68
C SER A 32 -9.57 2.82 -17.17
N ALA A 33 -8.78 1.95 -16.57
CA ALA A 33 -8.74 1.84 -15.12
C ALA A 33 -8.35 3.23 -14.59
N ALA A 34 -9.22 3.83 -13.79
CA ALA A 34 -8.90 5.07 -13.10
C ALA A 34 -7.64 4.83 -12.25
N PRO A 35 -6.71 5.81 -12.14
CA PRO A 35 -5.53 5.70 -11.30
C PRO A 35 -5.94 5.27 -9.90
N GLN A 36 -5.38 4.18 -9.40
CA GLN A 36 -5.73 3.57 -8.12
C GLN A 36 -4.69 4.00 -7.08
N PRO A 37 -5.07 4.74 -6.07
CA PRO A 37 -4.20 5.20 -4.95
C PRO A 37 -3.97 4.12 -3.86
N ILE A 38 -3.02 4.28 -2.91
CA ILE A 38 -1.95 3.29 -2.69
C ILE A 38 -1.74 2.76 -4.08
N VAL A 39 -0.67 2.92 -4.72
CA VAL A 39 -0.61 2.59 -6.15
C VAL A 39 -1.25 1.21 -6.37
N GLY A 40 -2.27 1.11 -7.23
CA GLY A 40 -2.99 -0.14 -7.46
C GLY A 40 -3.94 -0.63 -6.35
N GLY A 41 -4.18 0.15 -5.29
CA GLY A 41 -5.07 -0.23 -4.19
C GLY A 41 -6.53 0.19 -4.35
N THR A 42 -7.36 -0.09 -3.35
CA THR A 42 -8.78 0.27 -3.27
C THR A 42 -9.07 1.10 -2.02
N THR A 43 -10.16 1.87 -2.05
CA THR A 43 -10.61 2.63 -0.88
C THR A 43 -11.09 1.70 0.24
N THR A 44 -10.85 2.11 1.47
CA THR A 44 -11.34 1.45 2.68
C THR A 44 -11.69 2.49 3.75
N THR A 45 -11.94 2.05 4.98
CA THR A 45 -12.33 2.93 6.08
C THR A 45 -11.59 2.57 7.37
N THR A 46 -11.50 3.54 8.28
CA THR A 46 -11.02 3.29 9.65
C THR A 46 -12.01 2.47 10.48
N THR A 47 -13.26 2.31 10.04
CA THR A 47 -14.18 1.35 10.64
C THR A 47 -13.75 -0.10 10.38
N SER A 48 -13.23 -0.38 9.18
CA SER A 48 -12.70 -1.69 8.82
C SER A 48 -11.31 -1.96 9.43
N TYR A 49 -10.55 -0.89 9.65
CA TYR A 49 -9.19 -0.94 10.22
C TYR A 49 -9.05 0.10 11.34
N PRO A 50 -9.68 -0.13 12.50
CA PRO A 50 -9.79 0.87 13.56
C PRO A 50 -8.45 1.24 14.22
N PHE A 51 -7.43 0.43 14.06
CA PHE A 51 -6.08 0.68 14.54
C PHE A 51 -5.25 1.62 13.64
N MET A 52 -5.78 2.00 12.46
CA MET A 52 -5.08 2.95 11.57
C MET A 52 -5.09 4.35 12.17
N MET A 53 -3.89 4.91 12.30
CA MET A 53 -3.66 6.24 12.83
C MET A 53 -3.01 7.13 11.77
N GLN A 54 -3.49 8.38 11.67
CA GLN A 54 -2.77 9.44 10.96
C GLN A 54 -1.76 10.06 11.94
N ILE A 55 -0.52 10.20 11.54
CA ILE A 55 0.48 11.00 12.23
C ILE A 55 0.55 12.35 11.51
N THR A 56 0.32 13.41 12.24
CA THR A 56 0.12 14.74 11.69
C THR A 56 0.97 15.78 12.41
N ASP A 57 1.17 16.91 11.77
CA ASP A 57 1.68 18.12 12.44
C ASP A 57 0.62 18.72 13.42
N ALA A 58 0.98 19.79 14.10
CA ALA A 58 0.09 20.48 15.03
C ALA A 58 -1.17 21.06 14.36
N SER A 59 -1.13 21.31 13.05
CA SER A 59 -2.24 21.78 12.21
C SER A 59 -3.08 20.64 11.64
N GLN A 60 -2.76 19.39 11.98
CA GLN A 60 -3.39 18.16 11.52
C GLN A 60 -3.16 17.87 10.02
N ASN A 61 -2.08 18.35 9.42
CA ASN A 61 -1.61 17.88 8.13
C ASN A 61 -0.91 16.53 8.31
N GLN A 62 -1.42 15.48 7.67
CA GLN A 62 -0.86 14.14 7.76
C GLN A 62 0.45 14.06 6.97
N PHE A 63 1.50 13.46 7.55
CA PHE A 63 2.78 13.21 6.91
C PHE A 63 3.23 11.75 7.01
N CYS A 64 2.71 10.99 7.99
CA CYS A 64 2.99 9.56 8.17
C CYS A 64 1.75 8.83 8.66
N GLY A 65 1.79 7.49 8.54
CA GLY A 65 0.84 6.57 9.15
C GLY A 65 1.38 5.99 10.45
N GLY A 66 0.51 5.28 11.17
CA GLY A 66 0.88 4.52 12.36
C GLY A 66 -0.16 3.47 12.70
N THR A 67 0.21 2.56 13.58
CA THR A 67 -0.65 1.46 14.02
C THR A 67 -0.85 1.52 15.53
N LEU A 68 -2.10 1.65 15.98
CA LEU A 68 -2.47 1.59 17.39
C LEU A 68 -2.32 0.16 17.91
N VAL A 69 -1.39 -0.08 18.83
CA VAL A 69 -1.11 -1.41 19.41
C VAL A 69 -1.52 -1.54 20.89
N SER A 70 -1.75 -0.40 21.55
CA SER A 70 -2.47 -0.33 22.84
C SER A 70 -3.25 1.00 22.88
N PRO A 71 -4.19 1.21 23.81
CA PRO A 71 -5.00 2.43 23.79
C PRO A 71 -4.21 3.74 23.78
N THR A 72 -2.96 3.72 24.22
CA THR A 72 -2.07 4.89 24.28
C THR A 72 -0.74 4.71 23.54
N LYS A 73 -0.57 3.62 22.76
CA LYS A 73 0.69 3.34 22.07
C LYS A 73 0.48 3.14 20.58
N VAL A 74 1.24 3.87 19.79
CA VAL A 74 1.24 3.80 18.32
C VAL A 74 2.63 3.44 17.84
N VAL A 75 2.72 2.38 17.04
CA VAL A 75 3.95 1.99 16.32
C VAL A 75 3.98 2.71 14.98
N THR A 76 5.14 3.25 14.63
CA THR A 76 5.41 3.95 13.38
C THR A 76 6.88 3.78 12.97
N ALA A 77 7.32 4.43 11.89
CA ALA A 77 8.70 4.45 11.45
C ALA A 77 9.54 5.48 12.22
N ALA A 78 10.81 5.17 12.45
CA ALA A 78 11.76 6.09 13.08
C ALA A 78 11.98 7.35 12.22
N HIS A 79 12.12 7.19 10.90
CA HIS A 79 12.34 8.29 9.97
C HIS A 79 11.21 9.34 10.02
N CYS A 80 9.99 8.96 10.36
CA CYS A 80 8.88 9.88 10.56
C CYS A 80 9.07 10.79 11.78
N MET A 81 9.88 10.37 12.75
CA MET A 81 10.00 11.04 14.05
C MET A 81 11.31 11.79 14.21
N VAL A 82 12.26 11.64 13.29
CA VAL A 82 13.54 12.38 13.35
C VAL A 82 13.30 13.88 13.26
N GLY A 83 13.80 14.64 14.24
CA GLY A 83 13.60 16.07 14.33
C GLY A 83 12.26 16.51 14.92
N GLU A 84 11.32 15.59 15.10
CA GLU A 84 10.02 15.89 15.69
C GLU A 84 10.08 15.98 17.22
N THR A 85 9.16 16.78 17.77
CA THR A 85 8.97 16.95 19.21
C THR A 85 7.57 16.52 19.63
N THR A 86 7.35 16.27 20.90
CA THR A 86 6.01 15.95 21.42
C THR A 86 5.00 17.10 21.24
N SER A 87 5.48 18.32 21.05
CA SER A 87 4.64 19.50 20.79
C SER A 87 4.26 19.64 19.31
N SER A 88 5.11 19.18 18.37
CA SER A 88 4.88 19.29 16.93
C SER A 88 3.95 18.21 16.39
N VAL A 89 3.88 17.02 17.01
CA VAL A 89 3.15 15.86 16.50
C VAL A 89 1.77 15.72 17.13
N ARG A 90 0.79 15.30 16.33
CA ARG A 90 -0.52 14.81 16.76
C ARG A 90 -0.77 13.44 16.15
N VAL A 91 -1.61 12.64 16.81
CA VAL A 91 -2.11 11.38 16.31
C VAL A 91 -3.62 11.46 16.20
N VAL A 92 -4.16 11.10 15.04
CA VAL A 92 -5.59 11.13 14.77
C VAL A 92 -6.08 9.71 14.44
N GLY A 93 -7.01 9.21 15.24
CA GLY A 93 -7.68 7.92 15.03
C GLY A 93 -9.14 8.08 14.61
N GLY A 94 -9.71 7.03 13.97
CA GLY A 94 -11.12 6.99 13.57
C GLY A 94 -11.49 7.93 12.43
N ARG A 95 -10.52 8.52 11.73
CA ARG A 95 -10.73 9.46 10.63
C ARG A 95 -10.38 8.79 9.30
N THR A 96 -11.39 8.49 8.49
CA THR A 96 -11.22 7.85 7.19
C THR A 96 -10.70 8.82 6.11
N TYR A 97 -11.08 10.10 6.18
CA TYR A 97 -10.74 11.13 5.19
C TYR A 97 -9.76 12.15 5.78
N LEU A 98 -8.69 12.51 5.04
CA LEU A 98 -7.71 13.51 5.50
C LEU A 98 -8.34 14.88 5.77
N ASN A 99 -9.29 15.31 4.93
CA ASN A 99 -10.04 16.56 5.10
C ASN A 99 -11.21 16.42 6.09
N GLY A 100 -11.37 15.26 6.76
CA GLY A 100 -12.41 15.06 7.77
C GLY A 100 -12.08 15.80 9.07
N THR A 101 -13.14 16.07 9.86
CA THR A 101 -13.02 16.68 11.19
C THR A 101 -13.42 15.74 12.33
N ASN A 102 -13.90 14.53 11.97
CA ASN A 102 -14.27 13.49 12.93
C ASN A 102 -13.04 12.76 13.49
N GLY A 103 -13.28 11.87 14.43
CA GLY A 103 -12.26 11.06 15.06
C GLY A 103 -11.68 11.68 16.33
N THR A 104 -10.74 10.98 16.95
CA THR A 104 -10.06 11.40 18.18
C THR A 104 -8.67 11.92 17.85
N VAL A 105 -8.36 13.13 18.29
CA VAL A 105 -7.03 13.75 18.18
C VAL A 105 -6.35 13.66 19.53
N SER A 106 -5.16 13.06 19.59
CA SER A 106 -4.32 13.03 20.79
C SER A 106 -3.01 13.76 20.57
N ARG A 107 -2.54 14.43 21.61
CA ARG A 107 -1.14 14.87 21.71
C ARG A 107 -0.25 13.66 21.98
N VAL A 108 1.02 13.80 21.67
CA VAL A 108 2.06 12.84 22.02
C VAL A 108 2.74 13.31 23.32
N SER A 109 2.86 12.41 24.30
CA SER A 109 3.57 12.69 25.56
C SER A 109 5.01 12.18 25.55
N ARG A 110 5.31 11.17 24.69
CA ARG A 110 6.66 10.63 24.50
C ARG A 110 6.82 10.10 23.09
N ILE A 111 7.97 10.41 22.51
CA ILE A 111 8.47 9.82 21.26
C ILE A 111 9.65 8.93 21.64
N TRP A 112 9.59 7.64 21.35
CA TRP A 112 10.72 6.74 21.41
C TRP A 112 11.11 6.38 19.98
N ILE A 113 12.34 6.67 19.60
CA ILE A 113 12.97 6.26 18.34
C ILE A 113 13.94 5.14 18.70
N ASN A 114 14.01 4.08 17.90
CA ASN A 114 15.00 3.02 18.10
C ASN A 114 16.41 3.65 18.13
N PRO A 115 17.19 3.42 19.21
CA PRO A 115 18.52 4.04 19.35
C PRO A 115 19.52 3.65 18.25
N GLY A 116 19.30 2.50 17.56
CA GLY A 116 20.10 2.06 16.43
C GLY A 116 19.84 2.82 15.14
N TYR A 117 18.72 3.53 15.05
CA TYR A 117 18.29 4.20 13.81
C TYR A 117 19.27 5.35 13.45
N THR A 118 19.74 5.33 12.21
CA THR A 118 20.55 6.40 11.60
C THR A 118 19.95 6.87 10.28
N ASP A 119 19.49 5.93 9.45
CA ASP A 119 18.87 6.15 8.16
C ASP A 119 18.03 4.92 7.79
N ALA A 120 16.96 5.10 7.00
CA ALA A 120 16.04 4.01 6.68
C ALA A 120 16.72 2.86 5.91
N THR A 121 17.73 3.15 5.08
CA THR A 121 18.50 2.13 4.33
C THR A 121 19.52 1.37 5.21
N ASN A 122 19.77 1.84 6.43
CA ASN A 122 20.64 1.15 7.41
C ASN A 122 19.85 0.25 8.37
N GLY A 123 18.52 0.23 8.29
CA GLY A 123 17.65 -0.54 9.18
C GLY A 123 17.21 0.24 10.43
N ASP A 124 16.79 -0.52 11.44
CA ASP A 124 16.35 0.04 12.74
C ASP A 124 15.17 1.03 12.68
N ASP A 125 14.43 1.07 11.56
CA ASP A 125 13.40 2.07 11.27
C ASP A 125 12.08 1.77 11.99
N VAL A 126 12.08 1.94 13.32
CA VAL A 126 10.93 1.79 14.18
C VAL A 126 10.90 2.83 15.29
N ALA A 127 9.71 3.37 15.55
CA ALA A 127 9.43 4.28 16.66
C ALA A 127 8.12 3.90 17.36
N VAL A 128 8.00 4.30 18.62
CA VAL A 128 6.75 4.15 19.41
C VAL A 128 6.37 5.50 20.00
N LEU A 129 5.13 5.92 19.74
CA LEU A 129 4.53 7.12 20.32
C LEU A 129 3.69 6.75 21.52
N THR A 130 3.88 7.46 22.64
CA THR A 130 2.95 7.41 23.77
C THR A 130 2.01 8.59 23.68
N LEU A 131 0.72 8.32 23.67
CA LEU A 131 -0.33 9.31 23.54
C LEU A 131 -0.71 9.88 24.89
N SER A 132 -1.05 11.18 24.94
CA SER A 132 -1.57 11.84 26.14
C SER A 132 -3.03 11.49 26.45
N THR A 133 -3.78 11.01 25.44
CA THR A 133 -5.18 10.62 25.54
C THR A 133 -5.37 9.22 24.95
N SER A 134 -6.08 8.36 25.66
CA SER A 134 -6.43 7.01 25.20
C SER A 134 -7.32 7.08 23.96
N MET A 135 -7.01 6.27 22.95
CA MET A 135 -7.81 6.09 21.75
C MET A 135 -8.92 5.05 22.00
N PRO A 136 -10.18 5.35 21.67
CA PRO A 136 -11.32 4.45 21.91
C PRO A 136 -11.48 3.42 20.77
N TYR A 137 -10.38 3.01 20.13
CA TYR A 137 -10.42 2.13 18.97
C TYR A 137 -9.79 0.77 19.27
N THR A 138 -10.23 -0.25 18.52
CA THR A 138 -9.63 -1.58 18.58
C THR A 138 -8.17 -1.52 18.13
N THR A 139 -7.28 -2.11 18.93
CA THR A 139 -5.85 -2.15 18.69
C THR A 139 -5.47 -3.32 17.78
N ALA A 140 -4.39 -3.18 17.02
CA ALA A 140 -3.78 -4.29 16.29
C ALA A 140 -2.93 -5.15 17.23
N LYS A 141 -2.94 -6.46 16.99
CA LYS A 141 -1.88 -7.35 17.48
C LYS A 141 -0.65 -7.19 16.58
N TYR A 142 0.53 -7.47 17.13
CA TYR A 142 1.77 -7.50 16.35
C TYR A 142 2.52 -8.82 16.60
N VAL A 143 3.39 -9.16 15.64
CA VAL A 143 4.19 -10.38 15.67
C VAL A 143 5.15 -10.38 16.85
N SER A 144 5.45 -11.56 17.41
CA SER A 144 6.54 -11.76 18.36
C SER A 144 7.86 -12.07 17.65
N SER A 145 8.98 -11.95 18.36
CA SER A 145 10.34 -12.24 17.84
C SER A 145 10.50 -13.68 17.31
N SER A 146 9.70 -14.63 17.80
CA SER A 146 9.74 -16.03 17.35
C SER A 146 8.96 -16.34 16.08
N GLN A 147 8.10 -15.42 15.59
CA GLN A 147 7.20 -15.65 14.45
C GLN A 147 7.85 -15.35 13.08
N THR A 148 9.12 -15.68 12.90
CA THR A 148 9.87 -15.34 11.68
C THR A 148 9.34 -15.98 10.41
N SER A 149 8.63 -17.12 10.49
CA SER A 149 8.04 -17.83 9.35
C SER A 149 6.92 -17.05 8.63
N VAL A 150 6.38 -15.99 9.25
CA VAL A 150 5.34 -15.16 8.61
C VAL A 150 5.82 -14.51 7.31
N TYR A 151 7.13 -14.28 7.17
CA TYR A 151 7.73 -13.65 5.99
C TYR A 151 8.11 -14.63 4.87
N ALA A 152 7.53 -15.83 4.86
CA ALA A 152 7.75 -16.76 3.75
C ALA A 152 7.36 -16.10 2.41
N ALA A 153 8.22 -16.22 1.40
CA ALA A 153 7.98 -15.64 0.08
C ALA A 153 6.63 -16.10 -0.50
N GLY A 154 5.88 -15.16 -1.10
CA GLY A 154 4.54 -15.39 -1.60
C GLY A 154 3.42 -15.26 -0.55
N THR A 155 3.76 -15.14 0.75
CA THR A 155 2.75 -14.87 1.78
C THR A 155 2.02 -13.58 1.47
N SER A 156 0.68 -13.62 1.54
CA SER A 156 -0.16 -12.44 1.30
C SER A 156 -0.07 -11.47 2.46
N ALA A 157 0.33 -10.24 2.17
CA ALA A 157 0.36 -9.13 3.12
C ALA A 157 -0.58 -8.02 2.67
N ARG A 158 -1.08 -7.24 3.62
CA ARG A 158 -1.97 -6.09 3.39
C ARG A 158 -1.29 -4.82 3.83
N ILE A 159 -1.33 -3.81 2.97
CA ILE A 159 -0.81 -2.47 3.22
C ILE A 159 -1.96 -1.48 3.28
N LEU A 160 -1.81 -0.43 4.11
CA LEU A 160 -2.83 0.60 4.31
C LEU A 160 -2.18 1.98 4.47
N GLY A 161 -2.84 3.01 3.94
CA GLY A 161 -2.43 4.39 4.16
C GLY A 161 -3.21 5.42 3.36
N TRP A 162 -2.79 6.68 3.47
CA TRP A 162 -3.33 7.85 2.77
C TRP A 162 -2.31 8.48 1.81
N GLY A 163 -1.21 7.81 1.57
CA GLY A 163 -0.11 8.30 0.75
C GLY A 163 -0.50 8.63 -0.68
N THR A 164 0.48 9.07 -1.45
CA THR A 164 0.27 9.45 -2.84
C THR A 164 -0.11 8.24 -3.70
N THR A 165 -0.78 8.51 -4.79
CA THR A 165 -1.44 7.50 -5.63
C THR A 165 -0.64 7.18 -6.89
N SER A 166 0.45 7.89 -7.04
CA SER A 166 1.53 7.71 -8.00
C SER A 166 2.75 8.43 -7.44
N GLU A 167 3.91 8.09 -7.92
CA GLU A 167 5.13 8.79 -7.57
C GLU A 167 4.97 10.30 -7.84
N ASN A 168 5.34 11.14 -6.85
CA ASN A 168 5.16 12.59 -6.86
C ASN A 168 3.71 13.07 -7.12
N GLY A 169 2.72 12.20 -6.95
CA GLY A 169 1.30 12.52 -7.10
C GLY A 169 0.68 13.18 -5.88
N SER A 170 -0.65 13.26 -5.87
CA SER A 170 -1.41 13.76 -4.72
C SER A 170 -1.75 12.64 -3.74
N SER A 171 -1.73 12.93 -2.45
CA SER A 171 -2.19 12.03 -1.39
C SER A 171 -3.66 11.65 -1.57
N SER A 172 -4.02 10.43 -1.17
CA SER A 172 -5.40 10.01 -1.15
C SER A 172 -6.14 10.67 0.01
N ASN A 173 -7.22 11.38 -0.30
CA ASN A 173 -8.06 11.92 0.77
C ASN A 173 -8.73 10.82 1.62
N GLN A 174 -9.04 9.65 1.04
CA GLN A 174 -9.64 8.51 1.73
C GLN A 174 -8.60 7.42 2.01
N LEU A 175 -8.68 6.77 3.19
CA LEU A 175 -7.87 5.60 3.53
C LEU A 175 -7.98 4.54 2.44
N ARG A 176 -6.83 3.94 2.10
CA ARG A 176 -6.72 2.92 1.08
C ARG A 176 -6.02 1.68 1.58
N THR A 177 -6.17 0.60 0.82
CA THR A 177 -5.56 -0.70 1.10
C THR A 177 -5.23 -1.43 -0.20
N ALA A 178 -4.17 -2.21 -0.16
CA ALA A 178 -3.87 -3.20 -1.19
C ALA A 178 -3.34 -4.49 -0.57
N THR A 179 -3.30 -5.53 -1.39
CA THR A 179 -2.67 -6.80 -1.04
C THR A 179 -1.43 -6.97 -1.91
N VAL A 180 -0.31 -7.31 -1.30
CA VAL A 180 0.98 -7.54 -1.93
C VAL A 180 1.59 -8.84 -1.41
N PRO A 181 2.33 -9.61 -2.22
CA PRO A 181 3.07 -10.78 -1.74
C PRO A 181 4.34 -10.36 -1.02
N ILE A 182 4.74 -11.11 0.01
CA ILE A 182 6.10 -11.06 0.56
C ILE A 182 7.09 -11.51 -0.50
N VAL A 183 8.16 -10.76 -0.66
CA VAL A 183 9.28 -11.07 -1.57
C VAL A 183 10.38 -11.79 -0.78
N SER A 184 11.07 -12.76 -1.41
CA SER A 184 12.19 -13.43 -0.75
C SER A 184 13.33 -12.45 -0.45
N ASP A 185 14.03 -12.67 0.66
CA ASP A 185 15.19 -11.85 1.03
C ASP A 185 16.26 -11.82 -0.07
N SER A 186 16.45 -12.93 -0.81
CA SER A 186 17.38 -12.99 -1.94
C SER A 186 16.93 -12.11 -3.12
N SER A 187 15.64 -12.09 -3.44
CA SER A 187 15.11 -11.23 -4.49
C SER A 187 15.17 -9.75 -4.08
N CYS A 188 14.86 -9.44 -2.83
CA CYS A 188 14.96 -8.09 -2.30
C CYS A 188 16.41 -7.58 -2.34
N ARG A 189 17.37 -8.41 -1.94
CA ARG A 189 18.80 -8.10 -2.06
C ARG A 189 19.25 -7.91 -3.52
N SER A 190 18.66 -8.63 -4.46
CA SER A 190 18.93 -8.42 -5.88
C SER A 190 18.47 -7.06 -6.38
N SER A 191 17.37 -6.53 -5.83
CA SER A 191 16.84 -5.19 -6.16
C SER A 191 17.67 -4.07 -5.54
N TYR A 192 18.08 -4.22 -4.27
CA TYR A 192 18.60 -3.11 -3.45
C TYR A 192 20.07 -3.26 -3.01
N GLY A 193 20.69 -4.41 -3.30
CA GLY A 193 22.10 -4.63 -2.95
C GLY A 193 22.36 -4.53 -1.45
N SER A 194 23.36 -3.70 -1.08
CA SER A 194 23.78 -3.46 0.31
C SER A 194 22.76 -2.68 1.13
N ASP A 195 21.88 -1.92 0.50
CA ASP A 195 20.88 -1.08 1.18
C ASP A 195 19.74 -1.91 1.78
N PHE A 196 19.64 -3.19 1.40
CA PHE A 196 18.74 -4.13 2.04
C PHE A 196 19.44 -4.88 3.20
N VAL A 197 19.12 -4.51 4.42
CA VAL A 197 19.57 -5.18 5.65
C VAL A 197 18.58 -6.27 6.02
N GLN A 198 18.89 -7.53 5.67
CA GLN A 198 17.99 -8.68 5.79
C GLN A 198 17.48 -8.93 7.21
N SER A 199 18.31 -8.67 8.25
CA SER A 199 17.90 -8.82 9.65
C SER A 199 16.76 -7.88 10.03
N ASP A 200 16.70 -6.70 9.41
CA ASP A 200 15.89 -5.57 9.85
C ASP A 200 14.75 -5.24 8.90
N MET A 201 14.82 -5.77 7.68
CA MET A 201 13.92 -5.40 6.58
C MET A 201 13.23 -6.62 5.99
N VAL A 202 12.07 -6.40 5.39
CA VAL A 202 11.34 -7.33 4.53
C VAL A 202 10.79 -6.58 3.35
N CYS A 203 10.78 -7.20 2.18
CA CYS A 203 10.17 -6.63 0.98
C CYS A 203 8.80 -7.24 0.71
N ALA A 204 7.89 -6.42 0.20
CA ALA A 204 6.61 -6.87 -0.30
C ALA A 204 6.21 -6.08 -1.56
N GLY A 205 5.70 -6.77 -2.58
CA GLY A 205 5.32 -6.17 -3.85
C GLY A 205 5.28 -7.19 -4.97
N TYR A 206 4.78 -6.78 -6.12
CA TYR A 206 4.80 -7.58 -7.34
C TYR A 206 6.04 -7.27 -8.16
N SER A 207 6.67 -8.28 -8.75
CA SER A 207 7.83 -8.10 -9.63
C SER A 207 7.54 -7.21 -10.85
N SER A 208 6.29 -7.17 -11.29
CA SER A 208 5.80 -6.29 -12.36
C SER A 208 5.53 -4.86 -11.90
N GLY A 209 5.67 -4.56 -10.61
CA GLY A 209 5.24 -3.28 -10.04
C GLY A 209 3.72 -3.10 -10.03
N GLY A 210 3.27 -1.87 -10.05
CA GLY A 210 1.86 -1.47 -10.19
C GLY A 210 1.05 -1.47 -8.89
N VAL A 211 1.55 -2.05 -7.79
CA VAL A 211 0.91 -2.02 -6.47
C VAL A 211 1.95 -1.83 -5.39
N ASP A 212 1.87 -0.73 -4.64
CA ASP A 212 2.83 -0.42 -3.58
C ASP A 212 2.32 0.68 -2.62
N THR A 213 3.05 0.88 -1.52
CA THR A 213 3.02 2.09 -0.70
C THR A 213 3.76 3.24 -1.41
N CYS A 214 3.45 4.49 -1.04
CA CYS A 214 4.07 5.66 -1.63
C CYS A 214 4.24 6.78 -0.56
N GLN A 215 4.69 7.97 -0.97
CA GLN A 215 4.93 9.10 -0.05
C GLN A 215 3.69 9.38 0.79
N GLY A 216 3.85 9.43 2.12
CA GLY A 216 2.78 9.62 3.11
C GLY A 216 2.20 8.32 3.69
N ASP A 217 2.56 7.14 3.14
CA ASP A 217 2.23 5.84 3.75
C ASP A 217 3.27 5.39 4.80
N SER A 218 4.42 6.03 4.85
CA SER A 218 5.50 5.81 5.81
C SER A 218 5.00 5.62 7.24
N GLY A 219 5.51 4.63 7.96
CA GLY A 219 5.06 4.29 9.31
C GLY A 219 3.75 3.51 9.37
N GLY A 220 3.03 3.39 8.25
CA GLY A 220 1.82 2.58 8.14
C GLY A 220 2.09 1.08 8.21
N PRO A 221 1.04 0.25 8.41
CA PRO A 221 1.20 -1.18 8.64
C PRO A 221 1.39 -2.00 7.36
N LEU A 222 2.25 -3.01 7.45
CA LEU A 222 2.19 -4.25 6.68
C LEU A 222 1.58 -5.32 7.57
N LEU A 223 0.39 -5.82 7.21
CA LEU A 223 -0.33 -6.84 7.98
C LEU A 223 -0.22 -8.20 7.30
N ILE A 224 0.10 -9.23 8.07
CA ILE A 224 0.07 -10.63 7.63
C ILE A 224 -0.93 -11.37 8.51
N GLY A 225 -1.95 -11.99 7.91
CA GLY A 225 -3.02 -12.63 8.66
C GLY A 225 -3.79 -11.69 9.61
N GLY A 226 -3.81 -10.38 9.32
CA GLY A 226 -4.43 -9.36 10.16
C GLY A 226 -3.58 -8.89 11.35
N VAL A 227 -2.33 -9.36 11.47
CA VAL A 227 -1.38 -9.02 12.52
C VAL A 227 -0.33 -8.06 11.95
N LEU A 228 0.06 -7.03 12.68
CA LEU A 228 1.14 -6.12 12.28
C LEU A 228 2.46 -6.88 12.24
N ALA A 229 3.03 -7.00 11.05
CA ALA A 229 4.27 -7.73 10.80
C ALA A 229 5.38 -6.84 10.23
N GLY A 230 5.03 -5.67 9.67
CA GLY A 230 6.02 -4.72 9.17
C GLY A 230 5.50 -3.30 9.26
N ILE A 231 6.41 -2.36 9.05
CA ILE A 231 6.17 -0.92 9.06
C ILE A 231 6.67 -0.37 7.73
N THR A 232 5.86 0.39 7.01
CA THR A 232 6.28 1.03 5.75
C THR A 232 7.49 1.92 5.99
N SER A 233 8.60 1.64 5.31
CA SER A 233 9.89 2.29 5.54
C SER A 233 10.35 3.08 4.32
N TRP A 234 10.81 2.42 3.24
CA TRP A 234 11.36 3.08 2.07
C TRP A 234 11.18 2.24 0.79
N GLY A 235 11.65 2.74 -0.34
CA GLY A 235 11.66 2.07 -1.64
C GLY A 235 12.25 2.94 -2.72
N GLU A 236 12.55 2.36 -3.89
CA GLU A 236 12.93 3.07 -5.11
C GLU A 236 11.67 3.41 -5.89
N GLY A 237 11.32 4.70 -5.97
CA GLY A 237 10.05 5.14 -6.56
C GLY A 237 8.83 4.62 -5.81
N CYS A 238 7.70 4.48 -6.51
CA CYS A 238 6.47 3.86 -5.99
C CYS A 238 5.90 2.90 -7.03
N ALA A 239 5.79 1.62 -6.66
CA ALA A 239 5.28 0.55 -7.53
C ALA A 239 6.12 0.32 -8.81
N GLU A 240 7.40 0.61 -8.77
CA GLU A 240 8.35 0.37 -9.84
C GLU A 240 8.56 -1.15 -10.05
N ALA A 241 8.61 -1.57 -11.31
CA ALA A 241 8.89 -2.97 -11.64
C ALA A 241 10.31 -3.35 -11.19
N GLY A 242 10.42 -4.45 -10.45
CA GLY A 242 11.70 -4.93 -9.92
C GLY A 242 12.13 -4.27 -8.60
N TYR A 243 11.41 -3.26 -8.10
CA TYR A 243 11.71 -2.56 -6.84
C TYR A 243 10.52 -2.66 -5.88
N PRO A 244 10.35 -3.79 -5.15
CA PRO A 244 9.26 -3.94 -4.17
C PRO A 244 9.45 -3.00 -2.98
N GLY A 245 8.36 -2.52 -2.39
CA GLY A 245 8.42 -1.71 -1.17
C GLY A 245 9.20 -2.41 -0.05
N VAL A 246 9.95 -1.65 0.74
CA VAL A 246 10.75 -2.11 1.87
C VAL A 246 10.09 -1.70 3.17
N TYR A 247 9.95 -2.67 4.07
CA TYR A 247 9.27 -2.54 5.35
C TYR A 247 10.23 -2.98 6.48
N THR A 248 10.13 -2.34 7.63
CA THR A 248 10.78 -2.82 8.85
C THR A 248 10.30 -4.24 9.16
N ARG A 249 11.19 -5.20 9.36
CA ARG A 249 10.91 -6.57 9.79
C ARG A 249 10.57 -6.57 11.28
N LEU A 250 9.30 -6.47 11.63
CA LEU A 250 8.88 -6.20 13.01
C LEU A 250 9.26 -7.31 14.00
N THR A 251 9.43 -8.57 13.57
CA THR A 251 9.89 -9.64 14.46
C THR A 251 11.25 -9.34 15.10
N THR A 252 12.14 -8.65 14.39
CA THR A 252 13.46 -8.23 14.89
C THR A 252 13.33 -7.25 16.05
N PHE A 253 12.34 -6.37 15.99
CA PHE A 253 12.15 -5.28 16.95
C PHE A 253 11.00 -5.51 17.95
N SER A 254 10.30 -6.66 17.88
CA SER A 254 9.08 -6.85 18.64
C SER A 254 9.30 -6.80 20.16
N ASP A 255 10.44 -7.27 20.66
CA ASP A 255 10.78 -7.22 22.08
C ASP A 255 11.05 -5.76 22.53
N LEU A 256 11.72 -4.95 21.70
CA LEU A 256 11.92 -3.52 21.96
C LEU A 256 10.57 -2.77 21.95
N VAL A 257 9.73 -3.04 20.93
CA VAL A 257 8.38 -2.46 20.85
C VAL A 257 7.56 -2.85 22.08
N THR A 258 7.60 -4.12 22.50
CA THR A 258 6.90 -4.61 23.69
C THR A 258 7.35 -3.89 24.95
N ALA A 259 8.66 -3.67 25.12
CA ALA A 259 9.20 -2.88 26.23
C ALA A 259 8.65 -1.45 26.26
N GLN A 260 8.50 -0.80 25.07
CA GLN A 260 7.92 0.54 24.96
C GLN A 260 6.40 0.57 25.14
N VAL A 261 5.70 -0.49 24.73
CA VAL A 261 4.25 -0.62 24.93
C VAL A 261 3.91 -0.76 26.43
N ASN A 262 4.77 -1.42 27.19
CA ASN A 262 4.58 -1.69 28.62
C ASN A 262 5.17 -0.60 29.54
N SER A 263 5.82 0.44 28.96
CA SER A 263 6.44 1.53 29.74
C SER A 263 5.51 2.69 30.08
#